data_af0ebc90726a11502aaa7bff562f7765
#
_entry.id   af0ebc90726a11502aaa7bff562f7765
#
_cell.length_a   1.000
_cell.length_b   1.000
_cell.length_c   1.000
_cell.angle_alpha   90.00
_cell.angle_beta   90.00
_cell.angle_gamma   90.00
#
_symmetry.space_group_name_H-M   'P 1'
#
loop_
_entity.id
_entity.type
_entity.pdbx_description
1 polymer ?
#
loop_
_entity_poly.entity_id
_entity_poly.type
_entity_poly.pdbx_seq_one_letter_code
_entity_poly.pdbx_strand_id
1 'polypeptide(L)'
;GYDQNRAGLPEWVDAMYKNEETSKYFAGTAIHWYESTYDFFPEQLQYAHKKAPNKYLIETEGCIDSEIPHWQDDAWYWKKEATDWGWDWASEKDKHLHPKYAPVNRYATDIIGCLNNWVDGWIDWNMVLDRQGGPNWFKNWCVAPVIVDPEKDEVYFTPLYYVMAHFSKFMRPGAVKIGCTISNSELMATAVQNPDGSIAVAIFNPSEKSHSIEIKLNNYKTNITIPAKALQTVVIK
;
A
#
# COMPACT_ATOMS: atom_id res chain seq x y z
N GLY A 1 12.14 15.60 -1.88
CA GLY A 1 13.16 15.50 -0.81
C GLY A 1 12.78 14.50 0.24
N TYR A 2 13.60 14.30 1.24
CA TYR A 2 13.53 13.31 2.32
C TYR A 2 13.87 11.90 1.83
N ASP A 3 12.92 11.13 1.32
CA ASP A 3 13.14 9.78 0.78
C ASP A 3 13.60 8.78 1.85
N GLN A 4 12.82 8.65 2.92
CA GLN A 4 13.11 7.87 4.10
C GLN A 4 11.81 7.55 4.89
N ASN A 5 11.91 6.72 5.92
CA ASN A 5 10.81 6.24 6.75
C ASN A 5 10.04 7.34 7.49
N ARG A 6 8.75 7.10 7.73
CA ARG A 6 7.76 8.14 8.12
C ARG A 6 7.93 8.71 9.52
N ALA A 7 8.56 8.00 10.46
CA ALA A 7 8.71 8.51 11.84
C ALA A 7 9.48 9.85 11.90
N GLY A 8 10.53 10.00 11.08
CA GLY A 8 11.32 11.22 11.00
C GLY A 8 10.72 12.35 10.16
N LEU A 9 9.58 12.11 9.50
CA LEU A 9 8.96 13.01 8.54
C LEU A 9 8.70 14.43 9.08
N PRO A 10 8.20 14.65 10.31
CA PRO A 10 7.93 16.00 10.82
C PRO A 10 9.16 16.90 10.88
N GLU A 11 10.30 16.38 11.34
CA GLU A 11 11.54 17.14 11.42
C GLU A 11 12.03 17.58 10.04
N TRP A 12 11.95 16.68 9.06
CA TRP A 12 12.43 16.96 7.70
C TRP A 12 11.51 17.92 6.94
N VAL A 13 10.20 17.81 7.08
CA VAL A 13 9.29 18.79 6.45
C VAL A 13 9.43 20.16 7.08
N ASP A 14 9.74 20.24 8.38
CA ASP A 14 10.05 21.52 9.03
C ASP A 14 11.33 22.17 8.47
N ALA A 15 12.35 21.39 8.20
CA ALA A 15 13.60 21.88 7.60
C ALA A 15 13.41 22.26 6.13
N MET A 16 12.78 21.39 5.33
CA MET A 16 12.58 21.56 3.87
C MET A 16 11.67 22.77 3.56
N TYR A 17 10.62 22.94 4.35
CA TYR A 17 9.59 23.96 4.12
C TYR A 17 9.64 25.10 5.14
N LYS A 18 10.83 25.37 5.68
CA LYS A 18 11.08 26.39 6.68
C LYS A 18 10.67 27.79 6.21
N ASN A 19 10.94 28.10 4.96
CA ASN A 19 10.64 29.39 4.33
C ASN A 19 10.56 29.20 2.80
N GLU A 20 10.13 30.24 2.08
CA GLU A 20 9.99 30.19 0.62
C GLU A 20 11.31 29.91 -0.10
N GLU A 21 12.42 30.44 0.43
CA GLU A 21 13.74 30.32 -0.19
C GLU A 21 14.21 28.85 -0.24
N THR A 22 13.95 28.07 0.80
CA THR A 22 14.22 26.63 0.82
C THR A 22 13.14 25.83 0.10
N SER A 23 11.87 26.14 0.36
CA SER A 23 10.71 25.41 -0.15
C SER A 23 10.63 25.38 -1.68
N LYS A 24 11.12 26.42 -2.36
CA LYS A 24 11.09 26.50 -3.85
C LYS A 24 11.86 25.37 -4.55
N TYR A 25 12.82 24.74 -3.88
CA TYR A 25 13.63 23.66 -4.46
C TYR A 25 13.00 22.28 -4.33
N PHE A 26 11.91 22.15 -3.57
CA PHE A 26 11.22 20.88 -3.36
C PHE A 26 9.84 20.88 -4.03
N ALA A 27 9.62 19.96 -4.96
CA ALA A 27 8.30 19.72 -5.52
C ALA A 27 7.40 18.96 -4.53
N GLY A 28 8.00 18.15 -3.65
CA GLY A 28 7.30 17.33 -2.68
C GLY A 28 8.24 16.59 -1.74
N THR A 29 7.63 15.76 -0.92
CA THR A 29 8.29 14.90 0.07
C THR A 29 8.09 13.44 -0.31
N ALA A 30 9.17 12.68 -0.35
CA ALA A 30 9.19 11.25 -0.57
C ALA A 30 9.26 10.51 0.77
N ILE A 31 8.53 9.44 0.92
CA ILE A 31 8.46 8.64 2.15
C ILE A 31 8.59 7.15 1.86
N HIS A 32 9.01 6.38 2.86
CA HIS A 32 9.12 4.92 2.85
C HIS A 32 8.35 4.31 4.02
N TRP A 33 8.09 3.01 3.95
CA TRP A 33 7.22 2.31 4.91
C TRP A 33 7.88 1.36 5.91
N TYR A 34 9.22 1.28 5.92
CA TYR A 34 9.94 0.18 6.59
C TYR A 34 9.96 0.20 8.13
N GLU A 35 9.46 1.22 8.79
CA GLU A 35 9.46 1.29 10.26
C GLU A 35 8.38 0.45 10.94
N SER A 36 7.30 0.13 10.22
CA SER A 36 6.18 -0.64 10.77
C SER A 36 5.50 -1.47 9.71
N THR A 37 5.02 -2.64 10.12
CA THR A 37 4.19 -3.53 9.29
C THR A 37 2.70 -3.22 9.41
N TYR A 38 2.31 -2.39 10.37
CA TYR A 38 0.89 -2.14 10.70
C TYR A 38 0.51 -0.68 10.66
N ASP A 39 1.44 0.20 11.01
CA ASP A 39 1.18 1.63 11.10
C ASP A 39 1.63 2.33 9.82
N PHE A 40 0.72 3.11 9.23
CA PHE A 40 1.02 4.00 8.11
C PHE A 40 1.29 5.45 8.57
N PHE A 41 1.44 5.68 9.88
CA PHE A 41 1.83 6.97 10.47
C PHE A 41 0.90 8.14 10.09
N PRO A 42 -0.41 8.05 10.33
CA PRO A 42 -1.37 9.06 9.87
C PRO A 42 -1.10 10.46 10.41
N GLU A 43 -0.61 10.57 11.64
CA GLU A 43 -0.30 11.86 12.26
C GLU A 43 0.84 12.57 11.55
N GLN A 44 1.90 11.83 11.18
CA GLN A 44 3.05 12.35 10.46
C GLN A 44 2.66 12.78 9.03
N LEU A 45 1.84 11.98 8.34
CA LEU A 45 1.33 12.31 7.01
C LEU A 45 0.47 13.58 7.04
N GLN A 46 -0.46 13.68 7.98
CA GLN A 46 -1.30 14.87 8.17
C GLN A 46 -0.46 16.10 8.55
N TYR A 47 0.57 15.92 9.38
CA TYR A 47 1.50 17.00 9.72
C TYR A 47 2.23 17.51 8.48
N ALA A 48 2.77 16.62 7.65
CA ALA A 48 3.47 16.98 6.43
C ALA A 48 2.57 17.75 5.46
N HIS A 49 1.35 17.26 5.24
CA HIS A 49 0.36 17.97 4.41
C HIS A 49 0.00 19.35 4.99
N LYS A 50 -0.27 19.44 6.29
CA LYS A 50 -0.59 20.73 6.94
C LYS A 50 0.56 21.74 6.82
N LYS A 51 1.79 21.27 6.90
CA LYS A 51 2.99 22.12 6.78
C LYS A 51 3.18 22.63 5.35
N ALA A 52 2.90 21.82 4.37
CA ALA A 52 3.12 22.14 2.95
C ALA A 52 1.99 21.64 2.06
N PRO A 53 0.76 22.24 2.16
CA PRO A 53 -0.45 21.70 1.54
C PRO A 53 -0.44 21.72 -0.01
N ASN A 54 0.46 22.49 -0.61
CA ASN A 54 0.62 22.60 -2.07
C ASN A 54 1.80 21.77 -2.61
N LYS A 55 2.39 20.92 -1.77
CA LYS A 55 3.50 20.05 -2.15
C LYS A 55 3.04 18.60 -2.20
N TYR A 56 3.59 17.85 -3.15
CA TYR A 56 3.34 16.42 -3.24
C TYR A 56 3.86 15.68 -2.01
N LEU A 57 3.14 14.64 -1.61
CA LEU A 57 3.58 13.65 -0.64
C LEU A 57 3.45 12.29 -1.31
N ILE A 58 4.57 11.60 -1.52
CA ILE A 58 4.60 10.37 -2.31
C ILE A 58 5.30 9.27 -1.52
N GLU A 59 4.64 8.15 -1.35
CA GLU A 59 5.29 6.90 -0.96
C GLU A 59 6.12 6.40 -2.14
N THR A 60 7.43 6.50 -2.02
CA THR A 60 8.37 6.23 -3.10
C THR A 60 8.99 4.87 -3.03
N GLU A 61 8.88 4.20 -1.89
CA GLU A 61 9.48 2.88 -1.71
C GLU A 61 8.77 2.06 -0.63
N GLY A 62 8.20 0.94 -1.06
CA GLY A 62 7.66 -0.09 -0.18
C GLY A 62 7.80 -1.45 -0.83
N CYS A 63 8.31 -2.45 -0.11
CA CYS A 63 8.31 -3.85 -0.53
C CYS A 63 8.37 -4.78 0.69
N ILE A 64 8.13 -6.06 0.47
CA ILE A 64 8.46 -7.11 1.42
C ILE A 64 9.92 -7.49 1.16
N ASP A 65 10.76 -7.35 2.16
CA ASP A 65 12.20 -7.36 2.02
C ASP A 65 12.91 -8.61 2.60
N SER A 66 14.19 -8.48 2.87
CA SER A 66 15.15 -9.54 3.13
C SER A 66 14.91 -10.44 4.34
N GLU A 67 13.96 -10.18 5.18
CA GLU A 67 13.55 -11.10 6.25
C GLU A 67 12.80 -12.33 5.71
N ILE A 68 12.53 -12.34 4.41
CA ILE A 68 11.83 -13.42 3.75
C ILE A 68 12.71 -14.67 3.68
N PRO A 69 12.19 -15.84 4.08
CA PRO A 69 12.91 -17.10 3.94
C PRO A 69 13.29 -17.36 2.50
N HIS A 70 14.43 -18.03 2.30
CA HIS A 70 14.84 -18.48 0.98
C HIS A 70 13.82 -19.44 0.38
N TRP A 71 13.30 -19.11 -0.78
CA TRP A 71 12.36 -19.97 -1.47
C TRP A 71 13.10 -20.99 -2.31
N GLN A 72 12.59 -22.20 -2.24
CA GLN A 72 13.15 -23.33 -2.93
C GLN A 72 12.36 -23.66 -4.21
N ASP A 73 11.10 -23.25 -4.28
CA ASP A 73 10.21 -23.54 -5.39
C ASP A 73 9.17 -22.42 -5.63
N ASP A 74 8.70 -22.34 -6.86
CA ASP A 74 7.71 -21.39 -7.35
C ASP A 74 6.31 -21.56 -6.74
N ALA A 75 5.96 -22.77 -6.33
CA ALA A 75 4.70 -23.04 -5.67
C ALA A 75 4.62 -22.38 -4.29
N TRP A 76 5.74 -21.94 -3.74
CA TRP A 76 5.80 -21.30 -2.43
C TRP A 76 4.86 -20.12 -2.29
N TYR A 77 4.77 -19.25 -3.32
CA TYR A 77 3.86 -18.10 -3.32
C TYR A 77 2.39 -18.43 -3.17
N TRP A 78 2.02 -19.64 -3.55
CA TRP A 78 0.64 -20.08 -3.53
C TRP A 78 0.35 -20.93 -2.30
N LYS A 79 1.37 -21.20 -1.47
CA LYS A 79 1.20 -21.91 -0.20
C LYS A 79 0.72 -20.96 0.89
N LYS A 80 0.04 -21.53 1.84
CA LYS A 80 -0.46 -20.81 3.01
C LYS A 80 0.70 -20.16 3.80
N GLU A 81 1.83 -20.84 3.85
CA GLU A 81 3.05 -20.46 4.55
C GLU A 81 3.70 -19.20 3.94
N ALA A 82 3.49 -18.95 2.66
CA ALA A 82 3.98 -17.75 1.98
C ALA A 82 3.44 -16.44 2.56
N THR A 83 2.40 -16.51 3.36
CA THR A 83 1.78 -15.35 3.98
C THR A 83 2.35 -14.99 5.34
N ASP A 84 3.25 -15.81 5.86
CA ASP A 84 3.90 -15.61 7.16
C ASP A 84 5.37 -15.13 7.02
N TRP A 85 5.69 -14.46 5.93
CA TRP A 85 7.05 -14.02 5.63
C TRP A 85 7.60 -12.99 6.61
N GLY A 86 8.90 -13.07 6.83
CA GLY A 86 9.67 -12.00 7.42
C GLY A 86 9.35 -11.68 8.87
N TRP A 87 8.68 -12.59 9.56
CA TRP A 87 8.28 -12.33 10.94
C TRP A 87 9.29 -12.73 11.99
N ASP A 88 10.42 -13.30 11.61
CA ASP A 88 11.49 -13.64 12.54
C ASP A 88 12.07 -12.40 13.25
N TRP A 89 12.03 -11.25 12.57
CA TRP A 89 12.46 -9.97 13.13
C TRP A 89 11.41 -9.30 14.02
N ALA A 90 10.15 -9.71 13.96
CA ALA A 90 9.10 -9.14 14.80
C ALA A 90 9.27 -9.59 16.26
N SER A 91 8.99 -8.68 17.19
CA SER A 91 9.00 -9.04 18.61
C SER A 91 7.94 -10.10 18.91
N GLU A 92 8.20 -11.01 19.86
CA GLU A 92 7.25 -12.08 20.21
C GLU A 92 5.85 -11.56 20.58
N LYS A 93 5.78 -10.36 21.17
CA LYS A 93 4.50 -9.71 21.51
C LYS A 93 3.69 -9.30 20.29
N ASP A 94 4.34 -9.05 19.16
CA ASP A 94 3.72 -8.54 17.96
C ASP A 94 3.43 -9.64 16.92
N LYS A 95 4.05 -10.81 17.04
CA LYS A 95 3.87 -11.94 16.10
C LYS A 95 2.41 -12.37 15.94
N HIS A 96 1.61 -12.29 17.00
CA HIS A 96 0.19 -12.63 16.94
C HIS A 96 -0.66 -11.63 16.11
N LEU A 97 -0.15 -10.44 15.86
CA LEU A 97 -0.81 -9.42 15.06
C LEU A 97 -0.66 -9.70 13.56
N HIS A 98 0.28 -10.56 13.18
CA HIS A 98 0.54 -10.87 11.79
C HIS A 98 -0.52 -11.81 11.22
N PRO A 99 -1.41 -11.34 10.36
CA PRO A 99 -2.40 -12.20 9.74
C PRO A 99 -1.75 -13.07 8.67
N LYS A 100 -2.32 -14.22 8.41
CA LYS A 100 -2.04 -14.92 7.15
C LYS A 100 -2.40 -14.00 5.99
N TYR A 101 -1.65 -14.04 4.93
CA TYR A 101 -1.66 -13.03 3.86
C TYR A 101 -1.15 -11.64 4.32
N ALA A 102 -0.25 -11.59 5.29
CA ALA A 102 0.30 -10.36 5.79
C ALA A 102 0.82 -9.40 4.72
N PRO A 103 1.54 -9.85 3.68
CA PRO A 103 1.97 -8.97 2.60
C PRO A 103 0.80 -8.28 1.91
N VAL A 104 -0.26 -9.00 1.60
CA VAL A 104 -1.50 -8.45 0.99
C VAL A 104 -2.17 -7.46 1.92
N ASN A 105 -2.32 -7.83 3.20
CA ASN A 105 -2.90 -6.95 4.21
C ASN A 105 -2.10 -5.67 4.38
N ARG A 106 -0.77 -5.78 4.43
CA ARG A 106 0.13 -4.64 4.57
C ARG A 106 -0.02 -3.66 3.41
N TYR A 107 0.04 -4.14 2.17
CA TYR A 107 -0.15 -3.31 0.98
C TYR A 107 -1.51 -2.63 0.98
N ALA A 108 -2.59 -3.38 1.16
CA ALA A 108 -3.94 -2.82 1.15
C ALA A 108 -4.14 -1.77 2.26
N THR A 109 -3.69 -2.07 3.48
CA THR A 109 -3.78 -1.15 4.63
C THR A 109 -2.98 0.12 4.39
N ASP A 110 -1.73 -0.03 3.95
CA ASP A 110 -0.82 1.08 3.74
C ASP A 110 -1.29 1.99 2.61
N ILE A 111 -1.63 1.43 1.44
CA ILE A 111 -2.11 2.21 0.29
C ILE A 111 -3.40 2.98 0.65
N ILE A 112 -4.39 2.31 1.26
CA ILE A 112 -5.63 2.97 1.68
C ILE A 112 -5.35 4.04 2.74
N GLY A 113 -4.51 3.72 3.72
CA GLY A 113 -4.10 4.65 4.77
C GLY A 113 -3.40 5.88 4.21
N CYS A 114 -2.45 5.69 3.32
CA CYS A 114 -1.73 6.75 2.62
C CYS A 114 -2.67 7.66 1.82
N LEU A 115 -3.50 7.08 0.95
CA LEU A 115 -4.45 7.85 0.13
C LEU A 115 -5.47 8.63 0.98
N ASN A 116 -5.85 8.10 2.14
CA ASN A 116 -6.74 8.80 3.06
C ASN A 116 -6.04 9.90 3.87
N ASN A 117 -4.69 9.94 3.86
CA ASN A 117 -3.86 10.88 4.59
C ASN A 117 -2.93 11.69 3.69
N TRP A 118 -3.46 12.15 2.54
CA TRP A 118 -2.85 13.14 1.65
C TRP A 118 -1.64 12.64 0.84
N VAL A 119 -1.41 11.34 0.77
CA VAL A 119 -0.38 10.78 -0.12
C VAL A 119 -0.93 10.74 -1.55
N ASP A 120 -0.20 11.35 -2.48
CA ASP A 120 -0.60 11.53 -3.88
C ASP A 120 -0.30 10.31 -4.75
N GLY A 121 0.62 9.45 -4.32
CA GLY A 121 1.02 8.26 -5.07
C GLY A 121 1.75 7.24 -4.19
N TRP A 122 1.72 5.99 -4.61
CA TRP A 122 2.37 4.88 -3.92
C TRP A 122 3.14 4.03 -4.93
N ILE A 123 4.42 3.79 -4.68
CA ILE A 123 5.35 3.11 -5.59
C ILE A 123 5.96 1.91 -4.90
N ASP A 124 5.83 0.75 -5.54
CA ASP A 124 6.52 -0.46 -5.13
C ASP A 124 8.02 -0.37 -5.47
N TRP A 125 8.87 -0.93 -4.60
CA TRP A 125 10.32 -0.90 -4.81
C TRP A 125 10.76 -1.68 -6.05
N ASN A 126 10.24 -2.91 -6.20
CA ASN A 126 10.61 -3.77 -7.32
C ASN A 126 9.36 -4.36 -7.97
N MET A 127 9.12 -4.02 -9.22
CA MET A 127 7.99 -4.58 -9.97
C MET A 127 8.23 -6.05 -10.37
N VAL A 128 9.45 -6.39 -10.75
CA VAL A 128 9.83 -7.72 -11.27
C VAL A 128 11.13 -8.17 -10.63
N LEU A 129 11.13 -9.35 -10.04
CA LEU A 129 12.30 -10.02 -9.49
C LEU A 129 12.38 -11.49 -9.94
N ASP A 130 13.53 -12.12 -9.73
CA ASP A 130 13.70 -13.57 -9.90
C ASP A 130 13.13 -14.35 -8.70
N ARG A 131 13.17 -15.66 -8.78
CA ARG A 131 12.67 -16.57 -7.73
C ARG A 131 13.41 -16.45 -6.40
N GLN A 132 14.62 -15.95 -6.41
CA GLN A 132 15.41 -15.73 -5.20
C GLN A 132 15.09 -14.36 -4.56
N GLY A 133 14.38 -13.48 -5.27
CA GLY A 133 14.14 -12.12 -4.80
C GLY A 133 15.21 -11.12 -5.25
N GLY A 134 15.89 -11.40 -6.35
CA GLY A 134 16.91 -10.58 -6.96
C GLY A 134 16.58 -10.20 -8.42
N PRO A 135 17.54 -9.61 -9.13
CA PRO A 135 18.89 -9.29 -8.70
C PRO A 135 18.95 -8.19 -7.66
N ASN A 136 19.94 -8.26 -6.78
CA ASN A 136 20.20 -7.21 -5.82
C ASN A 136 21.71 -7.09 -5.56
N TRP A 137 22.08 -6.00 -4.94
CA TRP A 137 23.47 -5.64 -4.78
C TRP A 137 24.09 -6.19 -3.47
N PHE A 138 23.29 -6.45 -2.41
CA PHE A 138 23.81 -6.78 -1.09
C PHE A 138 23.07 -7.92 -0.41
N LYS A 139 22.53 -8.85 -1.17
CA LYS A 139 21.68 -9.95 -0.67
C LYS A 139 20.41 -9.46 0.06
N ASN A 140 19.97 -8.28 -0.27
CA ASN A 140 18.70 -7.75 0.19
C ASN A 140 17.58 -8.33 -0.68
N TRP A 141 17.20 -9.56 -0.40
CA TRP A 141 16.18 -10.29 -1.15
C TRP A 141 14.81 -9.71 -0.88
N CYS A 142 14.04 -9.48 -1.94
CA CYS A 142 12.72 -8.89 -1.86
C CYS A 142 11.69 -9.77 -2.55
N VAL A 143 10.42 -9.49 -2.29
CA VAL A 143 9.29 -10.05 -3.04
C VAL A 143 8.73 -8.98 -3.96
N ALA A 144 8.52 -9.36 -5.21
CA ALA A 144 7.91 -8.47 -6.21
C ALA A 144 6.49 -8.89 -6.56
N PRO A 145 5.68 -7.97 -7.08
CA PRO A 145 4.40 -8.29 -7.73
C PRO A 145 4.52 -9.34 -8.83
N VAL A 146 5.62 -9.31 -9.59
CA VAL A 146 5.89 -10.27 -10.67
C VAL A 146 7.21 -10.98 -10.40
N ILE A 147 7.19 -12.30 -10.54
CA ILE A 147 8.40 -13.12 -10.43
C ILE A 147 8.65 -13.80 -11.77
N VAL A 148 9.91 -13.81 -12.18
CA VAL A 148 10.36 -14.49 -13.39
C VAL A 148 11.27 -15.67 -13.03
N ASP A 149 11.09 -16.76 -13.75
CA ASP A 149 11.98 -17.93 -13.72
C ASP A 149 12.62 -18.09 -15.09
N PRO A 150 13.82 -17.54 -15.33
CA PRO A 150 14.46 -17.62 -16.63
C PRO A 150 14.93 -19.04 -17.00
N GLU A 151 15.09 -19.94 -16.03
CA GLU A 151 15.47 -21.34 -16.31
C GLU A 151 14.28 -22.13 -16.88
N LYS A 152 13.07 -21.78 -16.48
CA LYS A 152 11.84 -22.42 -16.97
C LYS A 152 11.13 -21.63 -18.07
N ASP A 153 11.56 -20.39 -18.35
CA ASP A 153 10.87 -19.45 -19.23
C ASP A 153 9.43 -19.17 -18.74
N GLU A 154 9.28 -18.97 -17.43
CA GLU A 154 7.98 -18.77 -16.78
C GLU A 154 7.88 -17.41 -16.06
N VAL A 155 6.66 -16.88 -15.97
CA VAL A 155 6.32 -15.64 -15.27
C VAL A 155 5.17 -15.90 -14.30
N TYR A 156 5.32 -15.46 -13.05
CA TYR A 156 4.34 -15.63 -12.00
C TYR A 156 3.84 -14.29 -11.50
N PHE A 157 2.51 -14.15 -11.42
CA PHE A 157 1.86 -13.00 -10.79
C PHE A 157 1.53 -13.34 -9.35
N THR A 158 2.21 -12.67 -8.42
CA THR A 158 2.02 -12.90 -6.99
C THR A 158 0.73 -12.26 -6.48
N PRO A 159 0.28 -12.58 -5.25
CA PRO A 159 -0.84 -11.86 -4.64
C PRO A 159 -0.65 -10.34 -4.57
N LEU A 160 0.61 -9.85 -4.47
CA LEU A 160 0.92 -8.41 -4.46
C LEU A 160 0.57 -7.72 -5.79
N TYR A 161 0.76 -8.42 -6.92
CA TYR A 161 0.33 -7.92 -8.23
C TYR A 161 -1.16 -7.59 -8.24
N TYR A 162 -1.97 -8.47 -7.69
CA TYR A 162 -3.43 -8.27 -7.67
C TYR A 162 -3.83 -7.14 -6.72
N VAL A 163 -3.17 -6.99 -5.55
CA VAL A 163 -3.41 -5.85 -4.67
C VAL A 163 -3.08 -4.54 -5.39
N MET A 164 -1.91 -4.44 -6.01
CA MET A 164 -1.53 -3.25 -6.77
C MET A 164 -2.52 -2.97 -7.90
N ALA A 165 -3.01 -4.01 -8.59
CA ALA A 165 -3.98 -3.88 -9.67
C ALA A 165 -5.33 -3.31 -9.20
N HIS A 166 -5.77 -3.57 -7.97
CA HIS A 166 -6.99 -2.96 -7.40
C HIS A 166 -6.92 -1.44 -7.35
N PHE A 167 -5.74 -0.87 -7.19
CA PHE A 167 -5.52 0.57 -7.21
C PHE A 167 -5.13 1.06 -8.61
N SER A 168 -4.04 0.57 -9.16
CA SER A 168 -3.44 1.09 -10.40
C SER A 168 -4.33 0.98 -11.64
N LYS A 169 -5.17 -0.04 -11.72
CA LYS A 169 -6.11 -0.23 -12.83
C LYS A 169 -7.31 0.72 -12.76
N PHE A 170 -7.79 1.01 -11.58
CA PHE A 170 -9.08 1.68 -11.36
C PHE A 170 -8.95 3.12 -10.86
N MET A 171 -7.84 3.48 -10.22
CA MET A 171 -7.51 4.84 -9.80
C MET A 171 -6.48 5.39 -10.77
N ARG A 172 -6.95 6.16 -11.75
CA ARG A 172 -6.13 6.57 -12.88
C ARG A 172 -5.31 7.82 -12.60
N PRO A 173 -4.18 8.03 -13.31
CA PRO A 173 -3.46 9.29 -13.22
C PRO A 173 -4.38 10.48 -13.44
N GLY A 174 -4.29 11.48 -12.54
CA GLY A 174 -5.21 12.62 -12.52
C GLY A 174 -6.51 12.38 -11.75
N ALA A 175 -6.71 11.20 -11.15
CA ALA A 175 -7.81 10.97 -10.23
C ALA A 175 -7.68 11.86 -8.98
N VAL A 176 -8.81 12.32 -8.48
CA VAL A 176 -8.89 13.17 -7.28
C VAL A 176 -9.50 12.38 -6.14
N LYS A 177 -8.82 12.35 -4.99
CA LYS A 177 -9.34 11.76 -3.75
C LYS A 177 -10.63 12.47 -3.35
N ILE A 178 -11.71 11.72 -3.13
CA ILE A 178 -12.99 12.25 -2.65
C ILE A 178 -13.30 11.76 -1.24
N GLY A 179 -14.21 12.44 -0.54
CA GLY A 179 -14.67 12.01 0.78
C GLY A 179 -15.22 10.59 0.73
N CYS A 180 -14.73 9.74 1.63
CA CYS A 180 -15.21 8.37 1.80
C CYS A 180 -15.29 8.09 3.30
N THR A 181 -16.50 7.79 3.78
CA THR A 181 -16.75 7.42 5.18
C THR A 181 -17.24 5.98 5.25
N ILE A 182 -16.76 5.25 6.22
CA ILE A 182 -17.17 3.88 6.47
C ILE A 182 -17.67 3.76 7.91
N SER A 183 -18.86 3.17 8.08
CA SER A 183 -19.47 2.99 9.40
C SER A 183 -19.02 1.72 10.11
N ASN A 184 -18.46 0.76 9.38
CA ASN A 184 -17.93 -0.48 9.94
C ASN A 184 -16.43 -0.35 10.18
N SER A 185 -16.01 -0.31 11.44
CA SER A 185 -14.61 -0.18 11.84
C SER A 185 -13.73 -1.40 11.53
N GLU A 186 -14.32 -2.54 11.18
CA GLU A 186 -13.57 -3.73 10.73
C GLU A 186 -13.12 -3.62 9.28
N LEU A 187 -13.57 -2.60 8.54
CA LEU A 187 -13.25 -2.40 7.13
C LEU A 187 -12.45 -1.11 6.92
N MET A 188 -11.67 -1.09 5.86
CA MET A 188 -11.01 0.12 5.36
C MET A 188 -11.51 0.45 3.95
N ALA A 189 -11.63 1.72 3.63
CA ALA A 189 -12.00 2.13 2.28
C ALA A 189 -11.36 3.46 1.90
N THR A 190 -11.18 3.63 0.60
CA THR A 190 -10.82 4.92 -0.02
C THR A 190 -11.56 5.06 -1.34
N ALA A 191 -11.79 6.29 -1.77
CA ALA A 191 -12.48 6.57 -3.02
C ALA A 191 -11.83 7.72 -3.78
N VAL A 192 -11.80 7.60 -5.10
CA VAL A 192 -11.31 8.64 -6.00
C VAL A 192 -12.32 8.88 -7.13
N GLN A 193 -12.34 10.10 -7.63
CA GLN A 193 -13.00 10.42 -8.90
C GLN A 193 -11.95 10.47 -10.00
N ASN A 194 -12.12 9.64 -11.02
CA ASN A 194 -11.25 9.59 -12.19
C ASN A 194 -11.52 10.76 -13.16
N PRO A 195 -10.57 11.07 -14.05
CA PRO A 195 -10.75 12.13 -15.06
C PRO A 195 -11.93 11.91 -16.01
N ASP A 196 -12.36 10.67 -16.21
CA ASP A 196 -13.55 10.32 -17.01
C ASP A 196 -14.88 10.47 -16.25
N GLY A 197 -14.83 10.95 -15.00
CA GLY A 197 -15.99 11.11 -14.13
C GLY A 197 -16.36 9.87 -13.35
N SER A 198 -15.83 8.70 -13.65
CA SER A 198 -16.08 7.48 -12.89
C SER A 198 -15.51 7.58 -11.47
N ILE A 199 -16.16 6.90 -10.53
CA ILE A 199 -15.69 6.83 -9.13
C ILE A 199 -15.21 5.41 -8.86
N ALA A 200 -13.96 5.28 -8.41
CA ALA A 200 -13.40 4.03 -7.95
C ALA A 200 -13.35 4.01 -6.43
N VAL A 201 -13.93 2.97 -5.83
CA VAL A 201 -13.95 2.75 -4.37
C VAL A 201 -13.22 1.45 -4.08
N ALA A 202 -12.07 1.53 -3.44
CA ALA A 202 -11.37 0.35 -2.92
C ALA A 202 -11.81 0.09 -1.48
N ILE A 203 -12.20 -1.16 -1.18
CA ILE A 203 -12.69 -1.59 0.12
C ILE A 203 -11.93 -2.82 0.54
N PHE A 204 -11.30 -2.76 1.71
CA PHE A 204 -10.51 -3.84 2.27
C PHE A 204 -11.16 -4.40 3.53
N ASN A 205 -11.32 -5.71 3.55
CA ASN A 205 -11.81 -6.47 4.70
C ASN A 205 -10.68 -7.37 5.24
N PRO A 206 -9.94 -6.94 6.27
CA PRO A 206 -8.91 -7.76 6.90
C PRO A 206 -9.48 -8.86 7.81
N SER A 207 -10.77 -8.81 8.15
CA SER A 207 -11.40 -9.70 9.12
C SER A 207 -11.67 -11.10 8.59
N GLU A 208 -11.91 -12.05 9.50
CA GLU A 208 -12.26 -13.43 9.18
C GLU A 208 -13.75 -13.62 8.79
N LYS A 209 -14.51 -12.51 8.71
CA LYS A 209 -15.95 -12.53 8.45
C LYS A 209 -16.25 -11.82 7.13
N SER A 210 -17.26 -12.30 6.44
CA SER A 210 -17.87 -11.60 5.32
C SER A 210 -18.76 -10.46 5.84
N HIS A 211 -18.74 -9.31 5.17
CA HIS A 211 -19.59 -8.17 5.50
C HIS A 211 -20.46 -7.78 4.32
N SER A 212 -21.76 -7.58 4.59
CA SER A 212 -22.69 -6.93 3.65
C SER A 212 -22.74 -5.44 3.96
N ILE A 213 -22.47 -4.61 2.97
CA ILE A 213 -22.41 -3.16 3.11
C ILE A 213 -23.27 -2.47 2.05
N GLU A 214 -23.81 -1.32 2.39
CA GLU A 214 -24.46 -0.42 1.44
C GLU A 214 -23.48 0.69 1.04
N ILE A 215 -23.21 0.81 -0.26
CA ILE A 215 -22.50 1.96 -0.81
C ILE A 215 -23.53 3.01 -1.19
N LYS A 216 -23.34 4.24 -0.68
CA LYS A 216 -24.16 5.40 -0.99
C LYS A 216 -23.35 6.46 -1.71
N LEU A 217 -23.87 6.93 -2.82
CA LEU A 217 -23.30 8.04 -3.58
C LEU A 217 -24.45 8.95 -4.04
N ASN A 218 -24.57 10.13 -3.44
CA ASN A 218 -25.70 11.04 -3.66
C ASN A 218 -27.04 10.31 -3.45
N ASN A 219 -27.85 10.20 -4.51
CA ASN A 219 -29.14 9.50 -4.50
C ASN A 219 -29.05 8.02 -4.88
N TYR A 220 -27.87 7.53 -5.23
CA TYR A 220 -27.64 6.13 -5.62
C TYR A 220 -27.24 5.28 -4.41
N LYS A 221 -27.76 4.07 -4.39
CA LYS A 221 -27.44 3.08 -3.37
C LYS A 221 -27.26 1.71 -4.02
N THR A 222 -26.28 0.99 -3.55
CA THR A 222 -26.07 -0.42 -3.94
C THR A 222 -25.59 -1.23 -2.76
N ASN A 223 -26.02 -2.48 -2.68
CA ASN A 223 -25.55 -3.40 -1.67
C ASN A 223 -24.52 -4.34 -2.30
N ILE A 224 -23.41 -4.52 -1.59
CA ILE A 224 -22.39 -5.50 -1.95
C ILE A 224 -22.04 -6.36 -0.75
N THR A 225 -21.48 -7.52 -1.02
CA THR A 225 -20.87 -8.37 0.01
C THR A 225 -19.37 -8.40 -0.23
N ILE A 226 -18.60 -8.05 0.79
CA ILE A 226 -17.15 -8.20 0.78
C ILE A 226 -16.79 -9.45 1.59
N PRO A 227 -16.17 -10.47 0.97
CA PRO A 227 -15.76 -11.69 1.67
C PRO A 227 -14.73 -11.41 2.77
N ALA A 228 -14.53 -12.38 3.65
CA ALA A 228 -13.40 -12.37 4.59
C ALA A 228 -12.06 -12.27 3.84
N LYS A 229 -11.09 -11.57 4.41
CA LYS A 229 -9.74 -11.43 3.84
C LYS A 229 -9.73 -10.98 2.38
N ALA A 230 -10.56 -10.01 2.02
CA ALA A 230 -10.74 -9.59 0.64
C ALA A 230 -10.51 -8.09 0.43
N LEU A 231 -9.90 -7.76 -0.69
CA LEU A 231 -9.87 -6.42 -1.28
C LEU A 231 -10.78 -6.40 -2.50
N GLN A 232 -11.70 -5.45 -2.56
CA GLN A 232 -12.60 -5.24 -3.69
C GLN A 232 -12.49 -3.81 -4.19
N THR A 233 -12.60 -3.62 -5.51
CA THR A 233 -12.76 -2.29 -6.11
C THR A 233 -14.08 -2.23 -6.85
N VAL A 234 -14.90 -1.27 -6.47
CA VAL A 234 -16.18 -0.96 -7.10
C VAL A 234 -16.00 0.28 -7.96
N VAL A 235 -16.43 0.20 -9.22
CA VAL A 235 -16.41 1.34 -10.15
C VAL A 235 -17.84 1.76 -10.44
N ILE A 236 -18.13 3.03 -10.16
CA ILE A 236 -19.43 3.67 -10.42
C ILE A 236 -19.25 4.60 -11.61
N LYS A 237 -20.05 4.40 -12.64
CA LYS A 237 -20.04 5.19 -13.89
C LYS A 237 -21.24 6.10 -13.96
#